data_4586a76ae4fb1206b47f70332442edee
#
_entry.id   4586a76ae4fb1206b47f70332442edee
#
_cell.length_a   1.000
_cell.length_b   1.000
_cell.length_c   1.000
_cell.angle_alpha   90.00
_cell.angle_beta   90.00
_cell.angle_gamma   90.00
#
_symmetry.space_group_name_H-M   'P 1'
#
loop_
_entity.id
_entity.type
_entity.pdbx_description
1 polymer ?
#
loop_
_entity_poly.entity_id
_entity_poly.type
_entity_poly.pdbx_seq_one_letter_code
_entity_poly.pdbx_strand_id
1 'polypeptide(L)'
;MKLNTLRTALSAALIATFALAGCSSGNNTSGMDHGSATPGASSSASTAGQFNDANVLFVQMMIPHHQQAVDMSDMIVAKSGVDPDVTALAKQIKAAQQPEVHTMETWLNAWGPKPMPEGAPHHLLSEGMLDEEQMQALDEDTGREGQRRFVESMIRHHQGAIHLAEKEIAAGKHPEATALAGHIAASQQREIDTMNRLLATV
;
A
#
# COMPACT_ATOMS: atom_id res chain seq x y z
N MET A 1 -15.80 -51.38 -8.99
CA MET A 1 -14.43 -51.64 -9.44
C MET A 1 -14.13 -50.76 -10.64
N LYS A 2 -13.42 -49.64 -10.45
CA LYS A 2 -12.64 -48.91 -11.48
C LYS A 2 -11.59 -48.09 -10.75
N LEU A 3 -10.35 -48.51 -10.86
CA LEU A 3 -9.15 -47.79 -10.41
C LEU A 3 -8.96 -46.54 -11.30
N ASN A 4 -8.64 -45.42 -10.73
CA ASN A 4 -8.06 -44.31 -11.47
C ASN A 4 -6.75 -43.87 -10.82
N THR A 5 -5.75 -43.99 -11.63
CA THR A 5 -4.32 -43.82 -11.48
C THR A 5 -3.91 -42.41 -11.02
N LEU A 6 -3.02 -42.44 -10.00
CA LEU A 6 -2.15 -41.28 -9.61
C LEU A 6 -1.28 -40.88 -10.81
N ARG A 7 -1.24 -39.59 -11.11
CA ARG A 7 -0.19 -38.94 -11.90
C ARG A 7 0.62 -38.01 -11.01
N THR A 8 1.78 -38.45 -10.61
CA THR A 8 2.84 -37.67 -10.00
C THR A 8 3.54 -36.85 -11.07
N ALA A 9 3.54 -35.51 -10.94
CA ALA A 9 4.36 -34.63 -11.74
C ALA A 9 5.61 -34.22 -10.93
N LEU A 10 6.77 -34.67 -11.41
CA LEU A 10 8.09 -34.24 -10.92
C LEU A 10 8.36 -32.83 -11.47
N SER A 11 8.61 -31.86 -10.57
CA SER A 11 9.14 -30.56 -10.93
C SER A 11 10.65 -30.55 -10.67
N ALA A 12 11.42 -30.40 -11.74
CA ALA A 12 12.88 -30.25 -11.70
C ALA A 12 13.30 -28.86 -11.25
N ALA A 13 14.13 -28.79 -10.20
CA ALA A 13 14.78 -27.56 -9.76
C ALA A 13 16.03 -27.30 -10.59
N LEU A 14 16.11 -26.15 -11.25
CA LEU A 14 17.34 -25.64 -11.89
C LEU A 14 18.11 -24.79 -10.88
N ILE A 15 19.28 -25.27 -10.50
CA ILE A 15 20.26 -24.50 -9.70
C ILE A 15 21.20 -23.83 -10.68
N ALA A 16 21.19 -22.48 -10.72
CA ALA A 16 22.15 -21.69 -11.46
C ALA A 16 23.31 -21.28 -10.51
N THR A 17 24.48 -21.86 -10.74
CA THR A 17 25.74 -21.49 -10.07
C THR A 17 26.40 -20.31 -10.79
N PHE A 18 26.56 -19.18 -10.12
CA PHE A 18 27.39 -18.06 -10.61
C PHE A 18 28.83 -18.24 -10.11
N ALA A 19 29.76 -18.38 -11.08
CA ALA A 19 31.20 -18.43 -10.84
C ALA A 19 31.77 -17.01 -10.70
N LEU A 20 32.51 -16.75 -9.59
CA LEU A 20 33.37 -15.58 -9.44
C LEU A 20 34.66 -15.80 -10.23
N ALA A 21 34.95 -14.93 -11.18
CA ALA A 21 36.27 -14.82 -11.79
C ALA A 21 37.02 -13.65 -11.16
N GLY A 22 38.09 -13.95 -10.41
CA GLY A 22 39.06 -12.97 -9.98
C GLY A 22 40.20 -12.86 -10.99
N CYS A 23 40.79 -11.66 -11.16
CA CYS A 23 42.10 -11.37 -11.75
C CYS A 23 42.67 -10.17 -11.01
N SER A 24 43.61 -10.30 -10.19
CA SER A 24 45.07 -10.42 -10.28
C SER A 24 45.81 -9.22 -10.89
N SER A 25 46.49 -8.52 -9.98
CA SER A 25 47.82 -7.88 -9.97
C SER A 25 48.36 -7.24 -11.25
N GLY A 26 48.80 -5.99 -11.05
CA GLY A 26 49.80 -5.32 -11.85
C GLY A 26 50.43 -4.17 -11.07
N ASN A 27 51.57 -4.42 -10.45
CA ASN A 27 52.47 -3.41 -9.87
C ASN A 27 53.09 -2.57 -11.00
N ASN A 28 53.15 -1.27 -10.84
CA ASN A 28 54.38 -0.51 -11.24
C ASN A 28 54.46 0.82 -10.45
N THR A 29 55.67 1.02 -9.96
CA THR A 29 56.17 2.09 -9.11
C THR A 29 56.45 3.39 -9.89
N SER A 30 56.48 4.47 -9.13
CA SER A 30 57.23 5.70 -9.20
C SER A 30 56.51 6.97 -9.64
N GLY A 31 56.53 7.95 -8.73
CA GLY A 31 56.25 9.34 -8.99
C GLY A 31 55.65 10.06 -7.79
N MET A 32 56.49 10.65 -6.94
CA MET A 32 56.07 11.58 -5.87
C MET A 32 55.49 12.83 -6.50
N ASP A 33 54.31 13.22 -6.04
CA ASP A 33 53.94 14.62 -5.99
C ASP A 33 52.96 14.88 -4.83
N HIS A 34 53.30 15.87 -4.00
CA HIS A 34 52.60 16.29 -2.83
C HIS A 34 51.43 17.21 -3.25
N GLY A 35 50.24 16.66 -3.35
CA GLY A 35 49.02 17.43 -3.40
C GLY A 35 48.08 17.06 -2.25
N SER A 36 47.93 17.98 -1.28
CA SER A 36 46.94 17.85 -0.20
C SER A 36 45.52 17.74 -0.82
N ALA A 37 45.07 16.52 -0.97
CA ALA A 37 43.66 16.26 -1.27
C ALA A 37 42.92 16.12 0.07
N THR A 38 42.14 17.11 0.42
CA THR A 38 41.09 17.02 1.41
C THR A 38 40.22 15.81 1.11
N PRO A 39 39.93 14.92 2.07
CA PRO A 39 38.97 13.85 1.83
C PRO A 39 37.61 14.51 1.55
N GLY A 40 37.22 14.50 0.29
CA GLY A 40 35.86 14.84 -0.08
C GLY A 40 34.93 13.92 0.69
N ALA A 41 34.12 14.51 1.56
CA ALA A 41 33.00 13.84 2.17
C ALA A 41 32.19 13.25 1.01
N SER A 42 32.25 11.93 0.84
CA SER A 42 31.25 11.22 0.05
C SER A 42 29.93 11.49 0.74
N SER A 43 29.21 12.49 0.25
CA SER A 43 27.80 12.62 0.50
C SER A 43 27.20 11.33 0.00
N SER A 44 26.88 10.43 0.92
CA SER A 44 25.90 9.40 0.68
C SER A 44 24.64 10.16 0.23
N ALA A 45 24.46 10.32 -1.07
CA ALA A 45 23.21 10.78 -1.62
C ALA A 45 22.18 9.78 -1.13
N SER A 46 21.45 10.19 -0.11
CA SER A 46 20.29 9.51 0.38
C SER A 46 19.42 9.24 -0.85
N THR A 47 19.11 7.98 -1.11
CA THR A 47 18.16 7.52 -2.13
C THR A 47 16.71 7.85 -1.73
N ALA A 48 16.48 8.94 -0.98
CA ALA A 48 15.21 9.60 -0.91
C ALA A 48 14.99 10.21 -2.30
N GLY A 49 14.30 9.47 -3.18
CA GLY A 49 13.93 9.96 -4.50
C GLY A 49 13.29 11.34 -4.39
N GLN A 50 13.44 12.16 -5.42
CA GLN A 50 12.83 13.49 -5.41
C GLN A 50 11.33 13.32 -5.16
N PHE A 51 10.80 13.97 -4.13
CA PHE A 51 9.38 14.05 -3.85
C PHE A 51 8.90 15.50 -3.96
N ASN A 52 7.60 15.70 -4.10
CA ASN A 52 6.96 16.99 -4.21
C ASN A 52 5.73 17.08 -3.29
N ASP A 53 5.02 18.21 -3.34
CA ASP A 53 3.84 18.43 -2.51
C ASP A 53 2.69 17.43 -2.81
N ALA A 54 2.59 16.92 -4.03
CA ALA A 54 1.61 15.88 -4.37
C ALA A 54 1.89 14.58 -3.62
N ASN A 55 3.15 14.16 -3.55
CA ASN A 55 3.55 12.98 -2.77
C ASN A 55 3.27 13.17 -1.27
N VAL A 56 3.59 14.35 -0.72
CA VAL A 56 3.31 14.66 0.69
C VAL A 56 1.82 14.61 0.96
N LEU A 57 1.02 15.26 0.11
CA LEU A 57 -0.43 15.28 0.23
C LEU A 57 -1.01 13.85 0.16
N PHE A 58 -0.60 13.07 -0.84
CA PHE A 58 -1.04 11.68 -1.01
C PHE A 58 -0.80 10.86 0.25
N VAL A 59 0.44 10.86 0.76
CA VAL A 59 0.81 10.07 1.93
C VAL A 59 0.08 10.52 3.19
N GLN A 60 0.00 11.84 3.44
CA GLN A 60 -0.68 12.40 4.60
C GLN A 60 -2.18 12.12 4.63
N MET A 61 -2.79 11.99 3.46
CA MET A 61 -4.22 11.69 3.35
C MET A 61 -4.49 10.18 3.33
N MET A 62 -3.66 9.41 2.63
CA MET A 62 -3.89 7.98 2.47
C MET A 62 -3.61 7.17 3.74
N ILE A 63 -2.69 7.63 4.60
CA ILE A 63 -2.43 6.97 5.90
C ILE A 63 -3.71 6.90 6.76
N PRO A 64 -4.37 8.01 7.14
CA PRO A 64 -5.58 7.95 7.94
C PRO A 64 -6.74 7.28 7.20
N HIS A 65 -6.78 7.41 5.87
CA HIS A 65 -7.77 6.73 5.03
C HIS A 65 -7.64 5.20 5.16
N HIS A 66 -6.46 4.65 4.97
CA HIS A 66 -6.21 3.22 5.12
C HIS A 66 -6.41 2.73 6.56
N GLN A 67 -6.02 3.53 7.56
CA GLN A 67 -6.26 3.20 8.95
C GLN A 67 -7.76 3.01 9.23
N GLN A 68 -8.62 3.88 8.71
CA GLN A 68 -10.06 3.73 8.87
C GLN A 68 -10.59 2.45 8.21
N ALA A 69 -10.09 2.07 7.04
CA ALA A 69 -10.48 0.79 6.40
C ALA A 69 -10.08 -0.43 7.24
N VAL A 70 -8.92 -0.37 7.91
CA VAL A 70 -8.48 -1.40 8.86
C VAL A 70 -9.43 -1.46 10.05
N ASP A 71 -9.79 -0.31 10.63
CA ASP A 71 -10.71 -0.24 11.78
C ASP A 71 -12.10 -0.77 11.40
N MET A 72 -12.66 -0.38 10.27
CA MET A 72 -13.92 -0.91 9.73
C MET A 72 -13.86 -2.43 9.53
N SER A 73 -12.72 -2.93 9.02
CA SER A 73 -12.50 -4.35 8.81
C SER A 73 -12.45 -5.13 10.13
N ASP A 74 -11.81 -4.58 11.15
CA ASP A 74 -11.77 -5.18 12.49
C ASP A 74 -13.16 -5.21 13.13
N MET A 75 -13.94 -4.13 13.00
CA MET A 75 -15.32 -4.08 13.48
C MET A 75 -16.16 -5.22 12.90
N ILE A 76 -16.15 -5.40 11.57
CA ILE A 76 -17.00 -6.43 10.94
C ILE A 76 -16.50 -7.86 11.24
N VAL A 77 -15.19 -8.07 11.32
CA VAL A 77 -14.61 -9.38 11.66
C VAL A 77 -14.94 -9.80 13.09
N ALA A 78 -15.10 -8.85 14.01
CA ALA A 78 -15.47 -9.12 15.41
C ALA A 78 -16.94 -9.50 15.60
N LYS A 79 -17.81 -9.22 14.62
CA LYS A 79 -19.24 -9.47 14.70
C LYS A 79 -19.58 -10.95 14.43
N SER A 80 -20.56 -11.48 15.17
CA SER A 80 -21.11 -12.81 14.92
C SER A 80 -22.20 -12.78 13.84
N GLY A 81 -22.34 -13.87 13.10
CA GLY A 81 -23.41 -14.01 12.09
C GLY A 81 -23.16 -13.24 10.79
N VAL A 82 -21.94 -12.75 10.57
CA VAL A 82 -21.52 -12.15 9.30
C VAL A 82 -21.23 -13.24 8.30
N ASP A 83 -21.59 -13.00 7.04
CA ASP A 83 -21.30 -13.89 5.92
C ASP A 83 -19.79 -14.20 5.85
N PRO A 84 -19.41 -15.48 5.65
CA PRO A 84 -18.00 -15.86 5.54
C PRO A 84 -17.24 -15.12 4.44
N ASP A 85 -17.87 -14.81 3.32
CA ASP A 85 -17.24 -14.10 2.20
C ASP A 85 -16.99 -12.62 2.54
N VAL A 86 -17.91 -11.98 3.28
CA VAL A 86 -17.71 -10.61 3.80
C VAL A 86 -16.58 -10.61 4.83
N THR A 87 -16.54 -11.59 5.73
CA THR A 87 -15.46 -11.74 6.72
C THR A 87 -14.11 -11.98 6.04
N ALA A 88 -14.07 -12.80 4.99
CA ALA A 88 -12.85 -13.07 4.22
C ALA A 88 -12.34 -11.81 3.50
N LEU A 89 -13.24 -11.04 2.87
CA LEU A 89 -12.92 -9.78 2.23
C LEU A 89 -12.36 -8.76 3.22
N ALA A 90 -13.00 -8.57 4.38
CA ALA A 90 -12.51 -7.65 5.41
C ALA A 90 -11.09 -8.00 5.88
N LYS A 91 -10.81 -9.29 6.11
CA LYS A 91 -9.45 -9.76 6.44
C LYS A 91 -8.44 -9.49 5.32
N GLN A 92 -8.85 -9.65 4.06
CA GLN A 92 -8.00 -9.36 2.90
C GLN A 92 -7.68 -7.87 2.80
N ILE A 93 -8.68 -6.99 2.94
CA ILE A 93 -8.51 -5.53 2.95
C ILE A 93 -7.51 -5.12 4.04
N LYS A 94 -7.71 -5.59 5.27
CA LYS A 94 -6.79 -5.31 6.38
C LYS A 94 -5.36 -5.78 6.08
N ALA A 95 -5.20 -7.00 5.60
CA ALA A 95 -3.89 -7.57 5.29
C ALA A 95 -3.15 -6.84 4.16
N ALA A 96 -3.87 -6.26 3.22
CA ALA A 96 -3.31 -5.46 2.14
C ALA A 96 -2.94 -4.05 2.63
N GLN A 97 -3.82 -3.38 3.36
CA GLN A 97 -3.67 -1.95 3.67
C GLN A 97 -2.71 -1.66 4.84
N GLN A 98 -2.58 -2.56 5.83
CA GLN A 98 -1.63 -2.34 6.94
C GLN A 98 -0.17 -2.18 6.49
N PRO A 99 0.41 -3.02 5.61
CA PRO A 99 1.75 -2.82 5.08
C PRO A 99 1.90 -1.53 4.26
N GLU A 100 0.85 -1.10 3.56
CA GLU A 100 0.85 0.14 2.78
C GLU A 100 0.93 1.36 3.70
N VAL A 101 0.20 1.37 4.82
CA VAL A 101 0.32 2.39 5.89
C VAL A 101 1.76 2.48 6.36
N HIS A 102 2.38 1.36 6.75
CA HIS A 102 3.76 1.34 7.23
C HIS A 102 4.76 1.87 6.21
N THR A 103 4.56 1.54 4.93
CA THR A 103 5.39 2.04 3.83
C THR A 103 5.28 3.56 3.72
N MET A 104 4.06 4.10 3.72
CA MET A 104 3.80 5.53 3.65
C MET A 104 4.33 6.29 4.86
N GLU A 105 4.20 5.74 6.07
CA GLU A 105 4.80 6.30 7.30
C GLU A 105 6.33 6.36 7.20
N THR A 106 6.96 5.35 6.62
CA THR A 106 8.40 5.32 6.40
C THR A 106 8.84 6.45 5.48
N TRP A 107 8.12 6.69 4.39
CA TRP A 107 8.41 7.82 3.49
C TRP A 107 8.20 9.16 4.19
N LEU A 108 7.08 9.33 4.89
CA LEU A 108 6.79 10.58 5.59
C LEU A 108 7.87 10.91 6.62
N ASN A 109 8.36 9.91 7.35
CA ASN A 109 9.47 10.06 8.30
C ASN A 109 10.79 10.42 7.59
N ALA A 110 11.09 9.80 6.45
CA ALA A 110 12.28 10.07 5.66
C ALA A 110 12.28 11.45 5.01
N TRP A 111 11.11 11.94 4.59
CA TRP A 111 10.94 13.29 4.01
C TRP A 111 10.97 14.39 5.06
N GLY A 112 10.88 14.03 6.34
CA GLY A 112 10.84 14.94 7.48
C GLY A 112 9.47 15.60 7.67
N PRO A 113 9.29 16.35 8.77
CA PRO A 113 8.02 16.98 9.09
C PRO A 113 7.65 18.00 8.00
N LYS A 114 6.55 17.74 7.32
CA LYS A 114 5.97 18.61 6.31
C LYS A 114 4.58 19.04 6.75
N PRO A 115 4.29 20.35 6.75
CA PRO A 115 2.91 20.78 6.89
C PRO A 115 2.10 20.28 5.69
N MET A 116 0.79 20.16 5.87
CA MET A 116 -0.12 19.94 4.74
C MET A 116 0.13 21.02 3.69
N PRO A 117 0.24 20.67 2.39
CA PRO A 117 0.47 21.66 1.34
C PRO A 117 -0.56 22.80 1.39
N GLU A 118 -0.09 24.05 1.22
CA GLU A 118 -0.96 25.23 1.21
C GLU A 118 -2.00 25.11 0.08
N GLY A 119 -3.27 25.33 0.41
CA GLY A 119 -4.37 25.18 -0.54
C GLY A 119 -4.82 23.73 -0.77
N ALA A 120 -4.35 22.78 0.05
CA ALA A 120 -4.87 21.41 -0.01
C ALA A 120 -6.39 21.42 0.15
N PRO A 121 -7.14 20.81 -0.77
CA PRO A 121 -8.60 20.86 -0.73
C PRO A 121 -9.13 20.08 0.49
N HIS A 122 -9.79 20.76 1.42
CA HIS A 122 -10.33 20.15 2.64
C HIS A 122 -11.30 19.00 2.35
N HIS A 123 -12.03 19.03 1.23
CA HIS A 123 -12.93 17.94 0.85
C HIS A 123 -12.20 16.63 0.52
N LEU A 124 -10.93 16.71 0.11
CA LEU A 124 -10.13 15.49 -0.13
C LEU A 124 -9.75 14.76 1.17
N LEU A 125 -9.70 15.49 2.30
CA LEU A 125 -9.35 14.90 3.60
C LEU A 125 -10.35 13.85 4.08
N SER A 126 -11.60 13.94 3.61
CA SER A 126 -12.69 13.05 4.02
C SER A 126 -13.33 12.32 2.84
N GLU A 127 -12.72 12.38 1.64
CA GLU A 127 -13.33 11.77 0.45
C GLU A 127 -13.48 10.27 0.62
N GLY A 128 -14.74 9.83 0.66
CA GLY A 128 -15.09 8.43 0.90
C GLY A 128 -15.00 7.93 2.34
N MET A 129 -14.36 8.69 3.24
CA MET A 129 -14.27 8.33 4.65
C MET A 129 -15.62 8.43 5.37
N LEU A 130 -15.77 7.62 6.40
CA LEU A 130 -16.90 7.69 7.32
C LEU A 130 -16.62 8.76 8.39
N ASP A 131 -17.65 9.52 8.74
CA ASP A 131 -17.64 10.36 9.93
C ASP A 131 -17.88 9.53 11.22
N GLU A 132 -17.81 10.18 12.38
CA GLU A 132 -17.95 9.52 13.67
C GLU A 132 -19.33 8.84 13.84
N GLU A 133 -20.41 9.47 13.37
CA GLU A 133 -21.76 8.92 13.45
C GLU A 133 -21.89 7.66 12.58
N GLN A 134 -21.32 7.68 11.38
CA GLN A 134 -21.32 6.54 10.47
C GLN A 134 -20.45 5.38 10.99
N MET A 135 -19.30 5.68 11.62
CA MET A 135 -18.47 4.67 12.27
C MET A 135 -19.19 4.04 13.45
N GLN A 136 -19.85 4.85 14.28
CA GLN A 136 -20.68 4.36 15.39
C GLN A 136 -21.81 3.47 14.90
N ALA A 137 -22.54 3.89 13.86
CA ALA A 137 -23.61 3.09 13.27
C ALA A 137 -23.08 1.75 12.71
N LEU A 138 -21.88 1.74 12.13
CA LEU A 138 -21.23 0.50 11.69
C LEU A 138 -20.89 -0.42 12.88
N ASP A 139 -20.48 0.16 14.00
CA ASP A 139 -20.16 -0.62 15.22
C ASP A 139 -21.41 -1.20 15.88
N GLU A 140 -22.51 -0.46 15.89
CA GLU A 140 -23.77 -0.88 16.54
C GLU A 140 -24.56 -1.89 15.70
N ASP A 141 -24.54 -1.79 14.37
CA ASP A 141 -25.30 -2.66 13.49
C ASP A 141 -24.80 -4.10 13.52
N THR A 142 -25.71 -5.06 13.47
CA THR A 142 -25.42 -6.49 13.52
C THR A 142 -26.07 -7.28 12.39
N GLY A 143 -25.64 -8.53 12.19
CA GLY A 143 -26.24 -9.43 11.20
C GLY A 143 -26.21 -8.87 9.79
N ARG A 144 -27.32 -9.02 9.07
CA ARG A 144 -27.43 -8.60 7.65
C ARG A 144 -27.26 -7.09 7.47
N GLU A 145 -27.80 -6.27 8.37
CA GLU A 145 -27.70 -4.82 8.28
C GLU A 145 -26.26 -4.33 8.46
N GLY A 146 -25.55 -4.84 9.48
CA GLY A 146 -24.14 -4.48 9.73
C GLY A 146 -23.23 -4.88 8.57
N GLN A 147 -23.39 -6.07 8.01
CA GLN A 147 -22.57 -6.48 6.86
C GLN A 147 -22.89 -5.68 5.60
N ARG A 148 -24.16 -5.34 5.36
CA ARG A 148 -24.55 -4.50 4.23
C ARG A 148 -23.97 -3.09 4.37
N ARG A 149 -24.10 -2.48 5.56
CA ARG A 149 -23.50 -1.18 5.86
C ARG A 149 -21.98 -1.19 5.65
N PHE A 150 -21.30 -2.23 6.14
CA PHE A 150 -19.85 -2.38 5.91
C PHE A 150 -19.52 -2.37 4.42
N VAL A 151 -20.18 -3.20 3.63
CA VAL A 151 -19.88 -3.34 2.19
C VAL A 151 -20.18 -2.04 1.44
N GLU A 152 -21.33 -1.41 1.67
CA GLU A 152 -21.71 -0.13 1.05
C GLU A 152 -20.76 1.01 1.43
N SER A 153 -20.35 1.06 2.69
CA SER A 153 -19.41 2.08 3.17
C SER A 153 -18.02 1.86 2.61
N MET A 154 -17.54 0.61 2.57
CA MET A 154 -16.23 0.27 2.05
C MET A 154 -16.13 0.53 0.53
N ILE A 155 -17.21 0.38 -0.23
CA ILE A 155 -17.24 0.78 -1.65
C ILE A 155 -16.98 2.28 -1.79
N ARG A 156 -17.69 3.12 -1.04
CA ARG A 156 -17.49 4.58 -1.09
C ARG A 156 -16.08 4.96 -0.64
N HIS A 157 -15.60 4.31 0.41
CA HIS A 157 -14.26 4.49 0.95
C HIS A 157 -13.19 4.17 -0.11
N HIS A 158 -13.29 3.05 -0.78
CA HIS A 158 -12.37 2.67 -1.86
C HIS A 158 -12.43 3.62 -3.06
N GLN A 159 -13.62 4.14 -3.42
CA GLN A 159 -13.74 5.16 -4.46
C GLN A 159 -12.96 6.44 -4.11
N GLY A 160 -13.00 6.87 -2.84
CA GLY A 160 -12.21 7.98 -2.35
C GLY A 160 -10.71 7.73 -2.45
N ALA A 161 -10.24 6.55 -2.02
CA ALA A 161 -8.83 6.18 -2.15
C ALA A 161 -8.34 6.13 -3.61
N ILE A 162 -9.14 5.60 -4.52
CA ILE A 162 -8.82 5.58 -5.95
C ILE A 162 -8.64 7.02 -6.47
N HIS A 163 -9.54 7.93 -6.11
CA HIS A 163 -9.43 9.33 -6.52
C HIS A 163 -8.16 10.02 -5.98
N LEU A 164 -7.78 9.75 -4.71
CA LEU A 164 -6.52 10.22 -4.15
C LEU A 164 -5.29 9.63 -4.88
N ALA A 165 -5.34 8.34 -5.18
CA ALA A 165 -4.28 7.65 -5.90
C ALA A 165 -4.11 8.18 -7.33
N GLU A 166 -5.19 8.48 -8.04
CA GLU A 166 -5.15 9.07 -9.39
C GLU A 166 -4.46 10.45 -9.40
N LYS A 167 -4.66 11.27 -8.35
CA LYS A 167 -3.97 12.56 -8.21
C LYS A 167 -2.46 12.37 -8.02
N GLU A 168 -2.07 11.39 -7.21
CA GLU A 168 -0.66 11.03 -7.03
C GLU A 168 -0.03 10.56 -8.34
N ILE A 169 -0.70 9.67 -9.08
CA ILE A 169 -0.24 9.17 -10.39
C ILE A 169 -0.03 10.33 -11.37
N ALA A 170 -0.92 11.32 -11.36
CA ALA A 170 -0.87 12.44 -12.28
C ALA A 170 0.20 13.48 -11.94
N ALA A 171 0.52 13.69 -10.66
CA ALA A 171 1.32 14.83 -10.21
C ALA A 171 2.53 14.45 -9.34
N GLY A 172 2.60 13.25 -8.79
CA GLY A 172 3.68 12.79 -7.93
C GLY A 172 5.02 12.67 -8.66
N LYS A 173 6.11 12.90 -7.94
CA LYS A 173 7.48 12.79 -8.45
C LYS A 173 8.28 11.63 -7.84
N HIS A 174 7.81 11.08 -6.71
CA HIS A 174 8.46 9.95 -6.07
C HIS A 174 8.01 8.63 -6.74
N PRO A 175 8.91 7.92 -7.44
CA PRO A 175 8.52 6.78 -8.27
C PRO A 175 7.83 5.65 -7.50
N GLU A 176 8.30 5.38 -6.27
CA GLU A 176 7.73 4.32 -5.44
C GLU A 176 6.34 4.70 -4.91
N ALA A 177 6.11 5.98 -4.56
CA ALA A 177 4.79 6.45 -4.12
C ALA A 177 3.79 6.42 -5.28
N THR A 178 4.21 6.86 -6.46
CA THR A 178 3.38 6.79 -7.68
C THR A 178 3.07 5.34 -8.07
N ALA A 179 4.03 4.42 -7.92
CA ALA A 179 3.81 2.99 -8.15
C ALA A 179 2.83 2.39 -7.14
N LEU A 180 2.96 2.76 -5.85
CA LEU A 180 2.01 2.34 -4.80
C LEU A 180 0.61 2.87 -5.10
N ALA A 181 0.47 4.13 -5.48
CA ALA A 181 -0.81 4.71 -5.87
C ALA A 181 -1.47 3.94 -7.02
N GLY A 182 -0.70 3.55 -8.03
CA GLY A 182 -1.17 2.69 -9.12
C GLY A 182 -1.63 1.31 -8.63
N HIS A 183 -0.90 0.73 -7.68
CA HIS A 183 -1.28 -0.54 -7.06
C HIS A 183 -2.60 -0.43 -6.27
N ILE A 184 -2.72 0.60 -5.43
CA ILE A 184 -3.92 0.90 -4.64
C ILE A 184 -5.14 1.06 -5.56
N ALA A 185 -5.05 1.90 -6.59
CA ALA A 185 -6.16 2.12 -7.51
C ALA A 185 -6.62 0.80 -8.17
N ALA A 186 -5.68 -0.01 -8.65
CA ALA A 186 -6.01 -1.26 -9.32
C ALA A 186 -6.55 -2.34 -8.36
N SER A 187 -6.02 -2.46 -7.13
CA SER A 187 -6.47 -3.45 -6.14
C SER A 187 -7.84 -3.08 -5.61
N GLN A 188 -8.05 -1.84 -5.22
CA GLN A 188 -9.31 -1.39 -4.65
C GLN A 188 -10.45 -1.39 -5.67
N GLN A 189 -10.17 -1.18 -6.97
CA GLN A 189 -11.20 -1.38 -8.00
C GLN A 189 -11.67 -2.84 -8.05
N ARG A 190 -10.76 -3.82 -7.96
CA ARG A 190 -11.15 -5.25 -7.91
C ARG A 190 -11.94 -5.60 -6.65
N GLU A 191 -11.62 -4.95 -5.53
CA GLU A 191 -12.36 -5.13 -4.28
C GLU A 191 -13.76 -4.52 -4.38
N ILE A 192 -13.92 -3.34 -5.01
CA ILE A 192 -15.24 -2.76 -5.32
C ILE A 192 -16.07 -3.73 -6.18
N ASP A 193 -15.48 -4.33 -7.20
CA ASP A 193 -16.18 -5.30 -8.05
C ASP A 193 -16.63 -6.53 -7.24
N THR A 194 -15.83 -6.96 -6.26
CA THR A 194 -16.18 -8.05 -5.34
C THR A 194 -17.31 -7.64 -4.39
N MET A 195 -17.21 -6.45 -3.80
CA MET A 195 -18.22 -5.90 -2.91
C MET A 195 -19.58 -5.72 -3.60
N ASN A 196 -19.60 -5.27 -4.85
CA ASN A 196 -20.84 -5.16 -5.63
C ASN A 196 -21.50 -6.53 -5.87
N ARG A 197 -20.71 -7.59 -6.03
CA ARG A 197 -21.28 -8.95 -6.11
C ARG A 197 -21.85 -9.42 -4.77
N LEU A 198 -21.16 -9.12 -3.67
CA LEU A 198 -21.60 -9.47 -2.32
C LEU A 198 -22.90 -8.75 -1.95
N LEU A 199 -23.09 -7.47 -2.33
CA LEU A 199 -24.32 -6.73 -2.09
C LEU A 199 -25.57 -7.38 -2.69
N ALA A 200 -25.42 -8.19 -3.72
CA ALA A 200 -26.55 -8.91 -4.30
C ALA A 200 -27.00 -10.12 -3.44
N THR A 201 -26.19 -10.55 -2.47
CA THR A 201 -26.43 -11.75 -1.64
C THR A 201 -26.62 -11.46 -0.16
N VAL A 202 -26.13 -10.31 0.34
CA VAL A 202 -26.18 -9.88 1.75
C VAL A 202 -27.31 -8.89 2.04
#